data_edd3aa777fafb123f7828b5f3e577a93
#
_entry.id   edd3aa777fafb123f7828b5f3e577a93
#
_cell.length_a   1.000
_cell.length_b   1.000
_cell.length_c   1.000
_cell.angle_alpha   90.00
_cell.angle_beta   90.00
_cell.angle_gamma   90.00
#
_symmetry.space_group_name_H-M   'P 1'
#
loop_
_entity.id
_entity.type
_entity.pdbx_description
1 polymer ?
#
loop_
_entity_poly.entity_id
_entity_poly.type
_entity_poly.pdbx_seq_one_letter_code
_entity_poly.pdbx_strand_id
1 'polypeptide(L)'
;MPLIAGVDEAGRGPLAGPVAAAAVILSEDHSIAGLNDSKKLSPKKREILYDKIMNQALAVGIATVDEKTIDRMNILNGTYEAMQMALEDLDIQPDHALIDGFPLPNQIIPNEGIIRGDEKIEVIQAASIIAKVTRDRIMDKYDIIFPEFGFSNNKGYGTPKHMDALKKCKATPIHRKSFRPVRDNFPTLSWYRKNRRIGWIGEKLAALFLMKRLYEIKSINEYSAPYGELNLIAEKNDEIVFVEVKTVSKEQLGSPELKIDYEKISKLEKAIDSYLIKNETNKNIRLDIITVFLGKGRPIIKHYKGIDIC
;
A
#
# COMPACT_ATOMS: atom_id res chain seq x y z
N MET A 1 20.79 26.98 16.99
CA MET A 1 20.16 27.46 15.75
C MET A 1 18.74 26.89 15.69
N PRO A 2 17.79 27.54 15.02
CA PRO A 2 16.43 27.02 14.91
C PRO A 2 16.41 25.72 14.12
N LEU A 3 15.62 24.75 14.58
CA LEU A 3 15.40 23.49 13.89
C LEU A 3 14.36 23.70 12.79
N ILE A 4 14.75 23.50 11.54
CA ILE A 4 13.88 23.71 10.39
C ILE A 4 13.50 22.36 9.79
N ALA A 5 12.19 22.09 9.67
CA ALA A 5 11.68 20.93 8.94
C ALA A 5 11.33 21.30 7.50
N GLY A 6 11.77 20.49 6.55
CA GLY A 6 11.24 20.51 5.17
C GLY A 6 10.12 19.51 5.03
N VAL A 7 9.06 19.87 4.32
CA VAL A 7 7.87 19.02 4.13
C VAL A 7 7.49 18.96 2.66
N ASP A 8 7.25 17.75 2.15
CA ASP A 8 6.78 17.52 0.79
C ASP A 8 5.88 16.28 0.72
N GLU A 9 5.13 16.14 -0.37
CA GLU A 9 4.25 15.01 -0.62
C GLU A 9 4.54 14.29 -1.94
N ALA A 10 4.05 13.07 -2.04
CA ALA A 10 3.99 12.31 -3.28
C ALA A 10 2.62 11.68 -3.47
N GLY A 11 2.08 11.78 -4.69
CA GLY A 11 0.88 11.02 -5.05
C GLY A 11 -0.42 11.79 -5.11
N ARG A 12 -0.44 13.09 -5.40
CA ARG A 12 -1.69 13.85 -5.62
C ARG A 12 -2.42 13.46 -6.90
N GLY A 13 -1.71 13.34 -8.01
CA GLY A 13 -2.28 13.09 -9.35
C GLY A 13 -2.75 11.67 -9.67
N PRO A 14 -2.22 10.58 -9.07
CA PRO A 14 -2.61 9.22 -9.38
C PRO A 14 -4.09 8.90 -9.12
N LEU A 15 -4.63 7.95 -9.92
CA LEU A 15 -6.00 7.42 -9.80
C LEU A 15 -6.14 6.39 -8.67
N ALA A 16 -5.02 5.84 -8.21
CA ALA A 16 -4.97 4.79 -7.19
C ALA A 16 -3.82 5.01 -6.20
N GLY A 17 -3.97 4.46 -5.02
CA GLY A 17 -3.00 4.51 -3.95
C GLY A 17 -3.07 5.77 -3.08
N PRO A 18 -2.35 5.78 -1.96
CA PRO A 18 -2.37 6.86 -0.98
C PRO A 18 -1.65 8.12 -1.48
N VAL A 19 -1.83 9.21 -0.76
CA VAL A 19 -0.84 10.28 -0.68
C VAL A 19 0.12 9.93 0.44
N ALA A 20 1.42 10.06 0.19
CA ALA A 20 2.45 9.98 1.21
C ALA A 20 3.08 11.35 1.39
N ALA A 21 3.34 11.75 2.61
CA ALA A 21 4.09 12.96 2.95
C ALA A 21 5.26 12.62 3.87
N ALA A 22 6.26 13.46 3.85
CA ALA A 22 7.37 13.38 4.78
C ALA A 22 7.74 14.75 5.32
N ALA A 23 8.20 14.77 6.56
CA ALA A 23 8.86 15.90 7.19
C ALA A 23 10.28 15.48 7.58
N VAL A 24 11.27 16.30 7.26
CA VAL A 24 12.69 15.99 7.50
C VAL A 24 13.36 17.17 8.18
N ILE A 25 14.15 16.90 9.22
CA ILE A 25 15.05 17.89 9.82
C ILE A 25 16.49 17.42 9.55
N LEU A 26 17.27 18.22 8.84
CA LEU A 26 18.69 17.95 8.60
C LEU A 26 19.57 18.76 9.58
N SER A 27 20.71 18.20 9.94
CA SER A 27 21.78 18.97 10.56
C SER A 27 22.38 19.95 9.55
N GLU A 28 22.87 21.10 9.98
CA GLU A 28 23.61 22.03 9.11
C GLU A 28 24.87 21.39 8.53
N ASP A 29 25.50 20.49 9.29
CA ASP A 29 26.72 19.77 8.90
C ASP A 29 26.47 18.46 8.17
N HIS A 30 25.22 18.21 7.68
CA HIS A 30 24.93 16.97 7.00
C HIS A 30 25.80 16.76 5.76
N SER A 31 26.21 15.52 5.48
CA SER A 31 27.05 15.17 4.35
C SER A 31 26.28 14.49 3.20
N ILE A 32 24.98 14.71 3.10
CA ILE A 32 24.12 14.08 2.11
C ILE A 32 24.29 14.79 0.76
N ALA A 33 25.28 14.37 0.00
CA ALA A 33 25.50 14.94 -1.33
C ALA A 33 24.51 14.40 -2.35
N GLY A 34 24.07 15.27 -3.26
CA GLY A 34 23.26 14.92 -4.43
C GLY A 34 21.76 14.95 -4.21
N LEU A 35 21.30 15.60 -3.14
CA LEU A 35 19.89 15.97 -2.98
C LEU A 35 19.42 16.78 -4.19
N ASN A 36 18.21 16.53 -4.66
CA ASN A 36 17.58 17.22 -5.78
C ASN A 36 16.09 16.87 -5.79
N ASP A 37 15.29 17.59 -6.59
CA ASP A 37 13.91 17.20 -6.91
C ASP A 37 13.83 15.70 -7.24
N SER A 38 13.00 14.98 -6.48
CA SER A 38 12.88 13.52 -6.59
C SER A 38 12.49 13.05 -7.99
N LYS A 39 11.81 13.87 -8.78
CA LYS A 39 11.40 13.58 -10.17
C LYS A 39 12.58 13.61 -11.15
N LYS A 40 13.65 14.36 -10.83
CA LYS A 40 14.88 14.45 -11.63
C LYS A 40 15.88 13.31 -11.33
N LEU A 41 15.64 12.56 -10.25
CA LEU A 41 16.49 11.46 -9.83
C LEU A 41 16.02 10.12 -10.42
N SER A 42 16.94 9.22 -10.76
CA SER A 42 16.61 7.84 -11.10
C SER A 42 16.07 7.08 -9.88
N PRO A 43 15.23 6.03 -10.05
CA PRO A 43 14.75 5.23 -8.94
C PRO A 43 15.88 4.71 -8.03
N LYS A 44 16.95 4.18 -8.61
CA LYS A 44 18.12 3.68 -7.86
C LYS A 44 18.79 4.77 -7.02
N LYS A 45 18.92 5.99 -7.57
CA LYS A 45 19.51 7.11 -6.84
C LYS A 45 18.61 7.59 -5.70
N ARG A 46 17.28 7.56 -5.89
CA ARG A 46 16.32 7.87 -4.81
C ARG A 46 16.42 6.89 -3.65
N GLU A 47 16.52 5.57 -3.92
CA GLU A 47 16.68 4.55 -2.86
C GLU A 47 17.96 4.79 -2.06
N ILE A 48 19.08 5.03 -2.72
CA ILE A 48 20.36 5.33 -2.05
C ILE A 48 20.26 6.60 -1.18
N LEU A 49 19.60 7.63 -1.67
CA LEU A 49 19.40 8.88 -0.92
C LEU A 49 18.40 8.71 0.21
N TYR A 50 17.37 7.91 0.03
CA TYR A 50 16.43 7.53 1.10
C TYR A 50 17.17 6.96 2.30
N ASP A 51 18.02 5.94 2.07
CA ASP A 51 18.78 5.30 3.15
C ASP A 51 19.76 6.30 3.82
N LYS A 52 20.40 7.18 3.05
CA LYS A 52 21.27 8.22 3.60
C LYS A 52 20.50 9.21 4.46
N ILE A 53 19.34 9.68 4.00
CA ILE A 53 18.50 10.62 4.75
C ILE A 53 18.01 9.95 6.04
N MET A 54 17.50 8.73 5.98
CA MET A 54 17.05 7.98 7.17
C MET A 54 18.14 7.78 8.22
N ASN A 55 19.40 7.64 7.79
CA ASN A 55 20.54 7.42 8.70
C ASN A 55 21.20 8.72 9.21
N GLN A 56 21.07 9.84 8.52
CA GLN A 56 21.81 11.06 8.81
C GLN A 56 20.93 12.27 9.21
N ALA A 57 19.63 12.22 8.95
CA ALA A 57 18.72 13.26 9.39
C ALA A 57 18.60 13.27 10.92
N LEU A 58 18.37 14.45 11.48
CA LEU A 58 18.10 14.61 12.92
C LEU A 58 16.75 13.99 13.29
N ALA A 59 15.75 14.17 12.42
CA ALA A 59 14.43 13.54 12.54
C ALA A 59 13.79 13.36 11.15
N VAL A 60 13.00 12.29 11.01
CA VAL A 60 12.21 12.00 9.82
C VAL A 60 10.84 11.53 10.27
N GLY A 61 9.80 12.27 9.89
CA GLY A 61 8.40 11.87 10.07
C GLY A 61 7.79 11.48 8.73
N ILE A 62 6.99 10.40 8.71
CA ILE A 62 6.39 9.86 7.49
C ILE A 62 4.93 9.54 7.74
N ALA A 63 4.05 10.04 6.89
CA ALA A 63 2.63 9.73 6.97
C ALA A 63 2.00 9.40 5.62
N THR A 64 0.90 8.67 5.67
CA THR A 64 0.11 8.34 4.48
C THR A 64 -1.37 8.53 4.74
N VAL A 65 -2.06 9.10 3.76
CA VAL A 65 -3.52 9.23 3.77
C VAL A 65 -4.11 8.32 2.69
N ASP A 66 -4.98 7.40 3.10
CA ASP A 66 -5.54 6.38 2.21
C ASP A 66 -6.61 6.95 1.26
N GLU A 67 -6.96 6.14 0.25
CA GLU A 67 -7.91 6.49 -0.81
C GLU A 67 -9.30 6.84 -0.26
N LYS A 68 -9.73 6.21 0.83
CA LYS A 68 -11.04 6.46 1.45
C LYS A 68 -11.09 7.82 2.12
N THR A 69 -10.00 8.21 2.76
CA THR A 69 -9.86 9.52 3.38
C THR A 69 -9.77 10.61 2.31
N ILE A 70 -9.00 10.38 1.22
CA ILE A 70 -8.97 11.28 0.06
C ILE A 70 -10.36 11.46 -0.54
N ASP A 71 -11.12 10.38 -0.71
CA ASP A 71 -12.48 10.43 -1.25
C ASP A 71 -13.47 11.22 -0.36
N ARG A 72 -13.25 11.22 0.96
CA ARG A 72 -14.08 11.92 1.94
C ARG A 72 -13.80 13.42 2.01
N MET A 73 -12.51 13.82 1.96
CA MET A 73 -12.12 15.20 2.24
C MET A 73 -11.54 15.95 1.02
N ASN A 74 -11.45 15.32 -0.12
CA ASN A 74 -10.76 15.70 -1.36
C ASN A 74 -9.23 15.59 -1.29
N ILE A 75 -8.59 15.71 -2.47
CA ILE A 75 -7.13 15.48 -2.58
C ILE A 75 -6.32 16.59 -1.91
N LEU A 76 -6.77 17.85 -1.93
CA LEU A 76 -6.05 18.97 -1.32
C LEU A 76 -5.99 18.80 0.21
N ASN A 77 -7.16 18.59 0.83
CA ASN A 77 -7.24 18.40 2.27
C ASN A 77 -6.54 17.10 2.70
N GLY A 78 -6.65 16.02 1.91
CA GLY A 78 -5.91 14.78 2.17
C GLY A 78 -4.38 14.94 2.08
N THR A 79 -3.91 15.87 1.24
CA THR A 79 -2.48 16.23 1.19
C THR A 79 -2.06 17.00 2.45
N TYR A 80 -2.83 18.01 2.85
CA TYR A 80 -2.55 18.76 4.07
C TYR A 80 -2.57 17.86 5.32
N GLU A 81 -3.54 16.95 5.42
CA GLU A 81 -3.62 15.96 6.49
C GLU A 81 -2.35 15.09 6.53
N ALA A 82 -1.91 14.57 5.38
CA ALA A 82 -0.68 13.77 5.32
C ALA A 82 0.56 14.56 5.78
N MET A 83 0.68 15.82 5.35
CA MET A 83 1.80 16.69 5.75
C MET A 83 1.76 17.03 7.24
N GLN A 84 0.58 17.31 7.80
CA GLN A 84 0.40 17.55 9.23
C GLN A 84 0.79 16.30 10.04
N MET A 85 0.29 15.13 9.66
CA MET A 85 0.65 13.87 10.31
C MET A 85 2.17 13.58 10.21
N ALA A 86 2.82 13.92 9.10
CA ALA A 86 4.26 13.75 8.96
C ALA A 86 5.06 14.68 9.89
N LEU A 87 4.58 15.91 10.11
CA LEU A 87 5.17 16.82 11.10
C LEU A 87 4.96 16.32 12.55
N GLU A 88 3.79 15.75 12.83
CA GLU A 88 3.46 15.17 14.14
C GLU A 88 4.24 13.86 14.43
N ASP A 89 4.68 13.15 13.39
CA ASP A 89 5.48 11.90 13.48
C ASP A 89 6.98 12.17 13.72
N LEU A 90 7.42 13.43 13.73
CA LEU A 90 8.80 13.79 14.06
C LEU A 90 9.08 13.58 15.57
N ASP A 91 10.14 12.84 15.88
CA ASP A 91 10.62 12.66 17.27
C ASP A 91 11.15 13.98 17.89
N ILE A 92 11.50 14.96 17.06
CA ILE A 92 12.00 16.28 17.46
C ILE A 92 11.07 17.34 16.89
N GLN A 93 10.53 18.21 17.75
CA GLN A 93 9.66 19.30 17.30
C GLN A 93 10.49 20.41 16.63
N PRO A 94 10.18 20.80 15.37
CA PRO A 94 10.87 21.90 14.72
C PRO A 94 10.35 23.26 15.22
N ASP A 95 11.22 24.27 15.14
CA ASP A 95 10.85 25.67 15.41
C ASP A 95 10.07 26.28 14.24
N HIS A 96 10.33 25.79 13.02
CA HIS A 96 9.68 26.25 11.78
C HIS A 96 9.61 25.14 10.74
N ALA A 97 8.60 25.20 9.85
CA ALA A 97 8.46 24.25 8.75
C ALA A 97 8.41 24.96 7.39
N LEU A 98 9.20 24.47 6.42
CA LEU A 98 9.20 24.87 5.03
C LEU A 98 8.41 23.85 4.21
N ILE A 99 7.30 24.27 3.64
CA ILE A 99 6.35 23.38 2.93
C ILE A 99 6.53 23.53 1.42
N ASP A 100 6.66 22.43 0.66
CA ASP A 100 6.59 22.55 -0.79
C ASP A 100 5.19 23.03 -1.21
N GLY A 101 5.13 24.14 -1.93
CA GLY A 101 3.91 24.77 -2.41
C GLY A 101 3.32 25.82 -1.49
N PHE A 102 2.22 25.51 -0.81
CA PHE A 102 1.46 26.46 0.03
C PHE A 102 1.58 26.13 1.52
N PRO A 103 1.48 27.14 2.42
CA PRO A 103 1.55 26.90 3.86
C PRO A 103 0.40 26.00 4.31
N LEU A 104 0.66 25.21 5.36
CA LEU A 104 -0.33 24.34 5.99
C LEU A 104 -1.31 25.16 6.82
N PRO A 105 -2.62 25.00 6.62
CA PRO A 105 -3.62 25.66 7.44
C PRO A 105 -3.68 25.05 8.84
N ASN A 106 -4.02 25.87 9.84
CA ASN A 106 -4.32 25.43 11.21
C ASN A 106 -3.20 24.61 11.88
N GLN A 107 -1.92 24.87 11.51
CA GLN A 107 -0.76 24.20 12.06
C GLN A 107 -0.21 25.01 13.25
N ILE A 108 0.14 24.29 14.35
CA ILE A 108 0.75 24.91 15.56
C ILE A 108 2.19 25.35 15.26
N ILE A 109 2.94 24.56 14.51
CA ILE A 109 4.30 24.86 14.09
C ILE A 109 4.24 26.02 13.09
N PRO A 110 4.96 27.15 13.32
CA PRO A 110 5.08 28.19 12.32
C PRO A 110 5.57 27.63 11.00
N ASN A 111 4.87 27.96 9.90
CA ASN A 111 5.24 27.39 8.61
C ASN A 111 5.04 28.38 7.46
N GLU A 112 5.82 28.21 6.40
CA GLU A 112 5.68 28.95 5.17
C GLU A 112 5.69 28.02 3.94
N GLY A 113 4.98 28.41 2.91
CA GLY A 113 4.94 27.70 1.64
C GLY A 113 6.00 28.24 0.67
N ILE A 114 6.80 27.33 0.12
CA ILE A 114 7.85 27.64 -0.85
C ILE A 114 7.46 27.04 -2.20
N ILE A 115 7.07 27.89 -3.14
CA ILE A 115 6.73 27.44 -4.49
C ILE A 115 7.94 26.79 -5.16
N ARG A 116 7.82 25.50 -5.53
CA ARG A 116 8.89 24.63 -6.07
C ARG A 116 10.05 24.54 -5.10
N GLY A 117 9.75 24.34 -3.82
CA GLY A 117 10.77 24.19 -2.76
C GLY A 117 11.65 22.95 -2.99
N ASP A 118 11.08 21.89 -3.55
CA ASP A 118 11.75 20.66 -3.97
C ASP A 118 12.86 20.89 -5.02
N GLU A 119 12.88 22.03 -5.72
CA GLU A 119 13.95 22.40 -6.64
C GLU A 119 15.05 23.26 -5.99
N LYS A 120 14.81 23.85 -4.82
CA LYS A 120 15.61 24.96 -4.28
C LYS A 120 16.20 24.71 -2.88
N ILE A 121 15.52 23.95 -2.05
CA ILE A 121 15.80 23.84 -0.61
C ILE A 121 16.10 22.40 -0.24
N GLU A 122 17.30 22.12 0.24
CA GLU A 122 17.80 20.76 0.51
C GLU A 122 16.92 19.98 1.49
N VAL A 123 16.40 20.61 2.52
CA VAL A 123 15.54 19.93 3.50
C VAL A 123 14.19 19.54 2.88
N ILE A 124 13.65 20.33 1.94
CA ILE A 124 12.44 19.96 1.17
C ILE A 124 12.77 18.86 0.15
N GLN A 125 13.94 18.91 -0.50
CA GLN A 125 14.41 17.84 -1.39
C GLN A 125 14.53 16.51 -0.67
N ALA A 126 15.04 16.52 0.55
CA ALA A 126 15.10 15.34 1.40
C ALA A 126 13.68 14.79 1.69
N ALA A 127 12.75 15.65 2.10
CA ALA A 127 11.35 15.27 2.31
C ALA A 127 10.69 14.70 1.03
N SER A 128 10.92 15.34 -0.13
CA SER A 128 10.45 14.86 -1.44
C SER A 128 10.91 13.45 -1.76
N ILE A 129 12.19 13.15 -1.51
CA ILE A 129 12.76 11.81 -1.72
C ILE A 129 12.10 10.79 -0.78
N ILE A 130 11.98 11.10 0.51
CA ILE A 130 11.35 10.21 1.49
C ILE A 130 9.89 9.93 1.14
N ALA A 131 9.10 10.95 0.86
CA ALA A 131 7.70 10.81 0.48
C ALA A 131 7.55 9.98 -0.81
N LYS A 132 8.39 10.25 -1.83
CA LYS A 132 8.37 9.57 -3.12
C LYS A 132 8.71 8.10 -3.00
N VAL A 133 9.80 7.74 -2.33
CA VAL A 133 10.23 6.35 -2.15
C VAL A 133 9.22 5.57 -1.32
N THR A 134 8.75 6.15 -0.21
CA THR A 134 7.71 5.54 0.63
C THR A 134 6.48 5.18 -0.18
N ARG A 135 5.98 6.13 -0.97
CA ARG A 135 4.81 5.89 -1.81
C ARG A 135 5.06 4.86 -2.91
N ASP A 136 6.19 4.93 -3.59
CA ASP A 136 6.53 4.00 -4.67
C ASP A 136 6.61 2.55 -4.15
N ARG A 137 7.20 2.32 -2.98
CA ARG A 137 7.24 1.02 -2.29
C ARG A 137 5.83 0.50 -1.95
N ILE A 138 4.89 1.38 -1.56
CA ILE A 138 3.48 0.98 -1.34
C ILE A 138 2.84 0.55 -2.66
N MET A 139 3.09 1.27 -3.75
CA MET A 139 2.54 0.92 -5.06
C MET A 139 3.11 -0.39 -5.61
N ASP A 140 4.38 -0.71 -5.30
CA ASP A 140 4.98 -2.00 -5.66
C ASP A 140 4.31 -3.17 -4.90
N LYS A 141 4.00 -2.99 -3.63
CA LYS A 141 3.20 -3.96 -2.85
C LYS A 141 1.78 -4.12 -3.41
N TYR A 142 1.15 -3.04 -3.88
CA TYR A 142 -0.15 -3.11 -4.53
C TYR A 142 -0.10 -3.79 -5.90
N ASP A 143 1.03 -3.73 -6.60
CA ASP A 143 1.19 -4.43 -7.89
C ASP A 143 1.13 -5.96 -7.72
N ILE A 144 1.70 -6.50 -6.64
CA ILE A 144 1.58 -7.93 -6.28
C ILE A 144 0.10 -8.31 -6.12
N ILE A 145 -0.69 -7.44 -5.48
CA ILE A 145 -2.12 -7.70 -5.25
C ILE A 145 -2.95 -7.50 -6.52
N PHE A 146 -2.63 -6.53 -7.35
CA PHE A 146 -3.38 -6.13 -8.54
C PHE A 146 -2.50 -6.04 -9.78
N PRO A 147 -1.87 -7.14 -10.23
CA PRO A 147 -0.89 -7.13 -11.32
C PRO A 147 -1.49 -6.66 -12.65
N GLU A 148 -2.82 -6.75 -12.80
CA GLU A 148 -3.53 -6.32 -14.00
C GLU A 148 -3.38 -4.82 -14.31
N PHE A 149 -3.07 -4.01 -13.28
CA PHE A 149 -2.98 -2.55 -13.40
C PHE A 149 -1.56 -2.04 -13.63
N GLY A 150 -0.52 -2.83 -13.31
CA GLY A 150 0.89 -2.49 -13.50
C GLY A 150 1.34 -1.32 -12.62
N PHE A 151 0.96 -1.33 -11.36
CA PHE A 151 1.25 -0.26 -10.40
C PHE A 151 2.74 -0.09 -10.09
N SER A 152 3.55 -1.14 -10.23
CA SER A 152 5.02 -1.04 -10.12
C SER A 152 5.63 -0.11 -11.17
N ASN A 153 5.01 -0.02 -12.34
CA ASN A 153 5.49 0.84 -13.42
C ASN A 153 4.84 2.23 -13.40
N ASN A 154 3.50 2.28 -13.32
CA ASN A 154 2.76 3.52 -13.46
C ASN A 154 2.50 4.24 -12.14
N LYS A 155 2.81 3.62 -11.00
CA LYS A 155 2.61 4.17 -9.64
C LYS A 155 1.20 4.75 -9.41
N GLY A 156 0.20 4.16 -10.09
CA GLY A 156 -1.21 4.56 -10.01
C GLY A 156 -1.62 5.71 -10.91
N TYR A 157 -0.72 6.29 -11.70
CA TYR A 157 -1.05 7.33 -12.68
C TYR A 157 -1.88 6.76 -13.84
N GLY A 158 -2.76 7.60 -14.40
CA GLY A 158 -3.68 7.24 -15.49
C GLY A 158 -3.00 7.08 -16.84
N THR A 159 -1.99 6.22 -16.93
CA THR A 159 -1.34 5.85 -18.20
C THR A 159 -2.35 5.10 -19.10
N PRO A 160 -2.14 5.04 -20.43
CA PRO A 160 -3.02 4.27 -21.34
C PRO A 160 -3.24 2.83 -20.86
N LYS A 161 -2.17 2.14 -20.42
CA LYS A 161 -2.26 0.76 -19.89
C LYS A 161 -3.14 0.69 -18.63
N HIS A 162 -2.99 1.62 -17.68
CA HIS A 162 -3.81 1.68 -16.47
C HIS A 162 -5.28 1.97 -16.82
N MET A 163 -5.54 2.91 -17.75
CA MET A 163 -6.89 3.23 -18.21
C MET A 163 -7.58 2.05 -18.89
N ASP A 164 -6.85 1.27 -19.67
CA ASP A 164 -7.39 0.05 -20.32
C ASP A 164 -7.68 -1.04 -19.28
N ALA A 165 -6.80 -1.24 -18.31
CA ALA A 165 -7.04 -2.15 -17.19
C ALA A 165 -8.28 -1.73 -16.39
N LEU A 166 -8.44 -0.43 -16.13
CA LEU A 166 -9.59 0.13 -15.42
C LEU A 166 -10.92 -0.14 -16.15
N LYS A 167 -10.94 -0.05 -17.49
CA LYS A 167 -12.12 -0.38 -18.29
C LYS A 167 -12.44 -1.88 -18.24
N LYS A 168 -11.43 -2.75 -18.34
CA LYS A 168 -11.56 -4.21 -18.42
C LYS A 168 -11.84 -4.86 -17.06
N CYS A 169 -11.07 -4.47 -16.03
CA CYS A 169 -11.09 -5.11 -14.72
C CYS A 169 -11.96 -4.35 -13.72
N LYS A 170 -12.39 -3.13 -14.04
CA LYS A 170 -13.05 -2.17 -13.16
C LYS A 170 -12.16 -1.71 -11.99
N ALA A 171 -12.61 -0.65 -11.31
CA ALA A 171 -11.87 -0.09 -10.18
C ALA A 171 -11.78 -1.09 -9.02
N THR A 172 -10.66 -1.05 -8.32
CA THR A 172 -10.37 -1.86 -7.12
C THR A 172 -10.52 -1.03 -5.86
N PRO A 173 -10.47 -1.64 -4.65
CA PRO A 173 -10.58 -0.92 -3.39
C PRO A 173 -9.53 0.17 -3.14
N ILE A 174 -8.40 0.13 -3.84
CA ILE A 174 -7.32 1.12 -3.72
C ILE A 174 -7.41 2.26 -4.75
N HIS A 175 -8.45 2.30 -5.58
CA HIS A 175 -8.71 3.40 -6.49
C HIS A 175 -9.53 4.50 -5.82
N ARG A 176 -9.24 5.74 -6.16
CA ARG A 176 -9.90 6.95 -5.62
C ARG A 176 -11.22 7.20 -6.34
N LYS A 177 -12.34 6.91 -5.69
CA LYS A 177 -13.70 7.02 -6.26
C LYS A 177 -14.07 8.43 -6.70
N SER A 178 -13.57 9.45 -6.02
CA SER A 178 -13.82 10.85 -6.33
C SER A 178 -13.22 11.28 -7.68
N PHE A 179 -12.22 10.53 -8.18
CA PHE A 179 -11.58 10.82 -9.46
C PHE A 179 -12.45 10.31 -10.61
N ARG A 180 -12.79 11.18 -11.57
CA ARG A 180 -13.74 10.89 -12.64
C ARG A 180 -13.51 9.57 -13.38
N PRO A 181 -12.30 9.22 -13.87
CA PRO A 181 -12.09 7.96 -14.58
C PRO A 181 -12.40 6.73 -13.73
N VAL A 182 -12.15 6.81 -12.41
CA VAL A 182 -12.42 5.73 -11.45
C VAL A 182 -13.92 5.62 -11.20
N ARG A 183 -14.59 6.75 -10.91
CA ARG A 183 -16.04 6.80 -10.66
C ARG A 183 -16.83 6.17 -11.79
N ASP A 184 -16.47 6.46 -13.05
CA ASP A 184 -17.15 5.94 -14.24
C ASP A 184 -16.90 4.43 -14.45
N ASN A 185 -15.93 3.85 -13.74
CA ASN A 185 -15.55 2.43 -13.81
C ASN A 185 -15.69 1.69 -12.49
N PHE A 186 -16.47 2.19 -11.52
CA PHE A 186 -16.60 1.53 -10.23
C PHE A 186 -17.52 0.31 -10.34
N PRO A 187 -17.09 -0.91 -9.88
CA PRO A 187 -17.88 -2.12 -10.01
C PRO A 187 -19.01 -2.21 -8.97
N THR A 188 -20.07 -2.90 -9.33
CA THR A 188 -21.12 -3.33 -8.40
C THR A 188 -20.93 -4.80 -8.01
N LEU A 189 -21.54 -5.25 -6.92
CA LEU A 189 -21.56 -6.67 -6.55
C LEU A 189 -22.18 -7.54 -7.67
N SER A 190 -23.21 -7.02 -8.35
CA SER A 190 -23.84 -7.69 -9.50
C SER A 190 -22.84 -7.86 -10.64
N TRP A 191 -21.98 -6.88 -10.91
CA TRP A 191 -20.93 -6.99 -11.92
C TRP A 191 -19.95 -8.12 -11.58
N TYR A 192 -19.47 -8.21 -10.33
CA TYR A 192 -18.58 -9.29 -9.89
C TYR A 192 -19.23 -10.67 -10.06
N ARG A 193 -20.53 -10.81 -9.70
CA ARG A 193 -21.27 -12.07 -9.88
C ARG A 193 -21.41 -12.45 -11.35
N LYS A 194 -21.85 -11.53 -12.20
CA LYS A 194 -22.04 -11.74 -13.63
C LYS A 194 -20.74 -12.13 -14.34
N ASN A 195 -19.61 -11.58 -13.92
CA ASN A 195 -18.31 -11.84 -14.54
C ASN A 195 -17.51 -12.94 -13.80
N ARG A 196 -18.12 -13.69 -12.89
CA ARG A 196 -17.49 -14.79 -12.11
C ARG A 196 -16.24 -14.33 -11.32
N ARG A 197 -16.22 -13.07 -10.84
CA ARG A 197 -15.07 -12.47 -10.15
C ARG A 197 -15.27 -12.33 -8.64
N ILE A 198 -16.20 -13.06 -8.04
CA ILE A 198 -16.45 -13.04 -6.58
C ILE A 198 -15.23 -13.58 -5.83
N GLY A 199 -14.65 -14.72 -6.25
CA GLY A 199 -13.41 -15.25 -5.68
C GLY A 199 -12.26 -14.25 -5.84
N TRP A 200 -12.03 -13.77 -7.05
CA TRP A 200 -10.98 -12.81 -7.37
C TRP A 200 -11.01 -11.58 -6.45
N ILE A 201 -12.16 -10.93 -6.25
CA ILE A 201 -12.22 -9.75 -5.36
C ILE A 201 -12.05 -10.14 -3.88
N GLY A 202 -12.50 -11.33 -3.48
CA GLY A 202 -12.32 -11.82 -2.13
C GLY A 202 -10.86 -12.04 -1.76
N GLU A 203 -10.08 -12.67 -2.64
CA GLU A 203 -8.62 -12.85 -2.48
C GLU A 203 -7.90 -11.50 -2.36
N LYS A 204 -8.24 -10.53 -3.23
CA LYS A 204 -7.66 -9.17 -3.17
C LYS A 204 -8.01 -8.46 -1.85
N LEU A 205 -9.24 -8.60 -1.36
CA LEU A 205 -9.66 -8.05 -0.07
C LEU A 205 -8.97 -8.74 1.11
N ALA A 206 -8.76 -10.05 1.05
CA ALA A 206 -8.00 -10.80 2.04
C ALA A 206 -6.53 -10.34 2.08
N ALA A 207 -5.90 -10.15 0.92
CA ALA A 207 -4.53 -9.63 0.82
C ALA A 207 -4.40 -8.21 1.40
N LEU A 208 -5.30 -7.29 1.05
CA LEU A 208 -5.34 -5.95 1.64
C LEU A 208 -5.59 -5.96 3.15
N PHE A 209 -6.40 -6.90 3.63
CA PHE A 209 -6.66 -7.08 5.06
C PHE A 209 -5.41 -7.54 5.82
N LEU A 210 -4.63 -8.46 5.25
CA LEU A 210 -3.36 -8.92 5.80
C LEU A 210 -2.30 -7.82 5.77
N MET A 211 -2.17 -7.10 4.64
CA MET A 211 -1.21 -6.01 4.50
C MET A 211 -1.43 -4.90 5.55
N LYS A 212 -2.70 -4.56 5.86
CA LYS A 212 -3.04 -3.62 6.96
C LYS A 212 -2.69 -4.14 8.36
N ARG A 213 -2.38 -5.43 8.49
CA ARG A 213 -1.93 -6.10 9.74
C ARG A 213 -0.45 -6.42 9.72
N LEU A 214 0.29 -5.71 8.85
CA LEU A 214 1.74 -5.81 8.73
C LEU A 214 2.21 -7.20 8.24
N TYR A 215 1.38 -7.90 7.46
CA TYR A 215 1.85 -9.04 6.66
C TYR A 215 2.41 -8.52 5.34
N GLU A 216 3.54 -9.05 4.93
CA GLU A 216 4.09 -8.85 3.59
C GLU A 216 3.49 -9.90 2.64
N ILE A 217 2.76 -9.46 1.62
CA ILE A 217 2.22 -10.35 0.60
C ILE A 217 3.33 -10.71 -0.38
N LYS A 218 3.62 -12.01 -0.52
CA LYS A 218 4.67 -12.52 -1.43
C LYS A 218 4.09 -12.87 -2.80
N SER A 219 2.96 -13.57 -2.82
CA SER A 219 2.27 -13.92 -4.06
C SER A 219 0.77 -14.11 -3.84
N ILE A 220 0.04 -14.04 -4.94
CA ILE A 220 -1.40 -14.34 -5.02
C ILE A 220 -1.62 -15.30 -6.16
N ASN A 221 -2.40 -16.36 -5.92
CA ASN A 221 -2.75 -17.39 -6.89
C ASN A 221 -1.50 -18.07 -7.47
N GLU A 222 -0.58 -18.44 -6.57
CA GLU A 222 0.64 -19.17 -6.92
C GLU A 222 0.31 -20.61 -7.30
N TYR A 223 0.64 -21.00 -8.54
CA TYR A 223 0.39 -22.37 -9.00
C TYR A 223 1.51 -23.33 -8.61
N SER A 224 1.21 -24.25 -7.73
CA SER A 224 2.14 -25.30 -7.30
C SER A 224 1.80 -26.63 -7.97
N ALA A 225 2.39 -26.85 -9.15
CA ALA A 225 2.16 -28.06 -9.95
C ALA A 225 2.68 -29.32 -9.25
N PRO A 226 1.99 -30.47 -9.33
CA PRO A 226 0.67 -30.67 -9.98
C PRO A 226 -0.51 -30.45 -9.03
N TYR A 227 -0.31 -29.97 -7.81
CA TYR A 227 -1.26 -30.08 -6.70
C TYR A 227 -2.31 -28.97 -6.65
N GLY A 228 -2.08 -27.84 -7.31
CA GLY A 228 -3.08 -26.78 -7.41
C GLY A 228 -2.56 -25.37 -7.08
N GLU A 229 -3.48 -24.48 -6.79
CA GLU A 229 -3.23 -23.05 -6.58
C GLU A 229 -3.25 -22.74 -5.08
N LEU A 230 -2.25 -21.98 -4.63
CA LEU A 230 -2.17 -21.37 -3.31
C LEU A 230 -2.73 -19.95 -3.42
N ASN A 231 -3.86 -19.65 -2.75
CA ASN A 231 -4.53 -18.37 -2.95
C ASN A 231 -3.69 -17.17 -2.51
N LEU A 232 -3.08 -17.21 -1.31
CA LEU A 232 -2.18 -16.17 -0.83
C LEU A 232 -0.99 -16.79 -0.11
N ILE A 233 0.20 -16.20 -0.35
CA ILE A 233 1.39 -16.47 0.43
C ILE A 233 1.84 -15.14 1.03
N ALA A 234 1.99 -15.10 2.35
CA ALA A 234 2.37 -13.91 3.09
C ALA A 234 3.45 -14.23 4.13
N GLU A 235 4.20 -13.22 4.52
CA GLU A 235 5.17 -13.31 5.60
C GLU A 235 4.84 -12.33 6.72
N LYS A 236 5.08 -12.73 7.95
CA LYS A 236 5.06 -11.85 9.11
C LYS A 236 6.00 -12.39 10.18
N ASN A 237 6.92 -11.53 10.65
CA ASN A 237 7.99 -11.93 11.57
C ASN A 237 8.77 -13.12 11.00
N ASP A 238 8.91 -14.20 11.75
CA ASP A 238 9.60 -15.42 11.34
C ASP A 238 8.64 -16.53 10.85
N GLU A 239 7.53 -16.14 10.22
CA GLU A 239 6.52 -17.07 9.70
C GLU A 239 6.27 -16.83 8.21
N ILE A 240 6.18 -17.92 7.43
CA ILE A 240 5.52 -17.97 6.13
C ILE A 240 4.09 -18.48 6.37
N VAL A 241 3.13 -17.70 5.91
CA VAL A 241 1.71 -17.98 6.11
C VAL A 241 1.06 -18.24 4.76
N PHE A 242 0.62 -19.48 4.57
CA PHE A 242 -0.23 -19.87 3.46
C PHE A 242 -1.68 -19.60 3.82
N VAL A 243 -2.44 -18.98 2.95
CA VAL A 243 -3.80 -18.58 3.28
C VAL A 243 -4.77 -19.07 2.22
N GLU A 244 -5.71 -19.90 2.65
CA GLU A 244 -6.89 -20.28 1.85
C GLU A 244 -7.97 -19.21 2.01
N VAL A 245 -8.51 -18.69 0.91
CA VAL A 245 -9.54 -17.66 0.92
C VAL A 245 -10.89 -18.22 0.47
N LYS A 246 -11.90 -18.08 1.33
CA LYS A 246 -13.29 -18.43 1.02
C LYS A 246 -14.15 -17.18 0.89
N THR A 247 -14.70 -16.96 -0.29
CA THR A 247 -15.56 -15.81 -0.56
C THR A 247 -17.00 -16.24 -0.76
N VAL A 248 -17.91 -15.63 0.00
CA VAL A 248 -19.37 -15.85 -0.12
C VAL A 248 -20.08 -14.52 -0.38
N SER A 249 -21.09 -14.54 -1.22
CA SER A 249 -21.86 -13.35 -1.62
C SER A 249 -23.36 -13.42 -1.25
N LYS A 250 -23.76 -14.45 -0.54
CA LYS A 250 -25.10 -14.61 0.08
C LYS A 250 -24.87 -15.05 1.51
N GLU A 251 -25.71 -14.58 2.45
CA GLU A 251 -25.77 -15.17 3.79
C GLU A 251 -26.18 -16.63 3.65
N GLN A 252 -25.22 -17.52 3.77
CA GLN A 252 -25.49 -18.92 4.01
C GLN A 252 -25.65 -19.06 5.52
N LEU A 253 -26.78 -19.54 5.97
CA LEU A 253 -27.03 -19.99 7.34
C LEU A 253 -26.03 -21.13 7.64
N GLY A 254 -24.99 -20.84 8.37
CA GLY A 254 -23.91 -21.75 8.75
C GLY A 254 -22.54 -21.11 8.53
N SER A 255 -21.60 -21.41 9.42
CA SER A 255 -20.24 -20.90 9.33
C SER A 255 -19.56 -21.40 8.05
N PRO A 256 -19.10 -20.52 7.13
CA PRO A 256 -18.38 -20.95 5.92
C PRO A 256 -17.10 -21.73 6.25
N GLU A 257 -16.62 -21.59 7.48
CA GLU A 257 -15.44 -22.23 8.04
C GLU A 257 -15.53 -23.77 8.05
N LEU A 258 -16.75 -24.31 8.26
CA LEU A 258 -17.01 -25.74 8.46
C LEU A 258 -17.04 -26.57 7.16
N LYS A 259 -16.80 -25.98 5.99
CA LYS A 259 -16.80 -26.66 4.69
C LYS A 259 -15.44 -26.71 4.02
N ILE A 260 -14.37 -26.85 4.79
CA ILE A 260 -13.11 -27.26 4.20
C ILE A 260 -13.07 -28.77 4.25
N ASP A 261 -13.24 -29.36 3.08
CA ASP A 261 -13.17 -30.78 2.85
C ASP A 261 -11.74 -31.29 3.12
N TYR A 262 -11.62 -32.43 3.80
CA TYR A 262 -10.32 -33.09 4.03
C TYR A 262 -9.51 -33.29 2.75
N GLU A 263 -10.16 -33.63 1.64
CA GLU A 263 -9.48 -33.72 0.33
C GLU A 263 -8.83 -32.37 -0.09
N LYS A 264 -9.48 -31.25 0.25
CA LYS A 264 -8.93 -29.93 -0.07
C LYS A 264 -7.74 -29.58 0.81
N ILE A 265 -7.78 -29.91 2.08
CA ILE A 265 -6.64 -29.73 3.00
C ILE A 265 -5.45 -30.53 2.49
N SER A 266 -5.62 -31.82 2.22
CA SER A 266 -4.54 -32.68 1.72
C SER A 266 -3.94 -32.17 0.38
N LYS A 267 -4.73 -31.59 -0.50
CA LYS A 267 -4.22 -30.94 -1.72
C LYS A 267 -3.42 -29.67 -1.42
N LEU A 268 -3.88 -28.87 -0.45
CA LEU A 268 -3.15 -27.67 -0.01
C LEU A 268 -1.81 -28.04 0.62
N GLU A 269 -1.77 -29.05 1.47
CA GLU A 269 -0.51 -29.56 2.06
C GLU A 269 0.51 -29.93 0.99
N LYS A 270 0.11 -30.75 0.01
CA LYS A 270 0.98 -31.13 -1.10
C LYS A 270 1.42 -29.93 -1.95
N ALA A 271 0.55 -28.92 -2.12
CA ALA A 271 0.90 -27.71 -2.82
C ALA A 271 1.90 -26.85 -2.02
N ILE A 272 1.74 -26.79 -0.69
CA ILE A 272 2.66 -26.11 0.23
C ILE A 272 4.02 -26.81 0.20
N ASP A 273 4.07 -28.14 0.33
CA ASP A 273 5.31 -28.91 0.28
C ASP A 273 6.05 -28.69 -1.05
N SER A 274 5.32 -28.76 -2.16
CA SER A 274 5.88 -28.48 -3.49
C SER A 274 6.41 -27.05 -3.63
N TYR A 275 5.77 -26.06 -3.00
CA TYR A 275 6.27 -24.69 -2.96
C TYR A 275 7.55 -24.59 -2.14
N LEU A 276 7.59 -25.22 -0.96
CA LEU A 276 8.74 -25.19 -0.05
C LEU A 276 9.97 -25.88 -0.59
N ILE A 277 9.81 -26.95 -1.38
CA ILE A 277 10.91 -27.60 -2.09
C ILE A 277 11.60 -26.64 -3.07
N LYS A 278 10.82 -25.75 -3.70
CA LYS A 278 11.33 -24.76 -4.67
C LYS A 278 11.85 -23.49 -4.02
N ASN A 279 11.33 -23.17 -2.83
CA ASN A 279 11.59 -21.92 -2.11
C ASN A 279 12.06 -22.28 -0.68
N GLU A 280 13.29 -22.74 -0.57
CA GLU A 280 13.88 -23.12 0.73
C GLU A 280 13.76 -21.97 1.74
N THR A 281 13.34 -22.29 2.94
CA THR A 281 13.17 -21.35 4.03
C THR A 281 13.42 -21.99 5.40
N ASN A 282 13.97 -21.21 6.31
CA ASN A 282 14.11 -21.61 7.73
C ASN A 282 12.97 -21.03 8.60
N LYS A 283 11.97 -20.34 8.00
CA LYS A 283 10.85 -19.75 8.73
C LYS A 283 9.83 -20.81 9.12
N ASN A 284 9.12 -20.55 10.20
CA ASN A 284 7.99 -21.38 10.61
C ASN A 284 6.87 -21.31 9.55
N ILE A 285 6.17 -22.41 9.37
CA ILE A 285 5.12 -22.53 8.36
C ILE A 285 3.79 -22.58 9.05
N ARG A 286 2.82 -21.79 8.56
CA ARG A 286 1.47 -21.76 9.08
C ARG A 286 0.43 -21.73 7.97
N LEU A 287 -0.62 -22.51 8.12
CA LEU A 287 -1.82 -22.43 7.28
C LEU A 287 -2.91 -21.63 7.99
N ASP A 288 -3.42 -20.60 7.33
CA ASP A 288 -4.53 -19.79 7.80
C ASP A 288 -5.71 -19.86 6.81
N ILE A 289 -6.90 -19.55 7.33
CA ILE A 289 -8.10 -19.41 6.50
C ILE A 289 -8.65 -18.01 6.66
N ILE A 290 -8.98 -17.37 5.54
CA ILE A 290 -9.70 -16.11 5.53
C ILE A 290 -11.06 -16.29 4.84
N THR A 291 -12.13 -15.95 5.55
CA THR A 291 -13.45 -15.86 4.96
C THR A 291 -13.83 -14.42 4.66
N VAL A 292 -14.34 -14.19 3.45
CA VAL A 292 -14.77 -12.86 2.99
C VAL A 292 -16.25 -12.92 2.62
N PHE A 293 -17.08 -12.23 3.38
CA PHE A 293 -18.50 -12.08 3.08
C PHE A 293 -18.76 -10.77 2.35
N LEU A 294 -19.36 -10.87 1.15
CA LEU A 294 -19.73 -9.75 0.30
C LEU A 294 -21.24 -9.52 0.29
N GLY A 295 -21.72 -8.69 1.21
CA GLY A 295 -23.12 -8.27 1.31
C GLY A 295 -23.41 -6.89 0.71
N LYS A 296 -24.53 -6.27 1.14
CA LYS A 296 -24.91 -4.91 0.72
C LYS A 296 -24.06 -3.80 1.37
N GLY A 297 -23.28 -4.13 2.41
CA GLY A 297 -22.46 -3.18 3.17
C GLY A 297 -20.96 -3.33 2.91
N ARG A 298 -20.17 -2.98 3.92
CA ARG A 298 -18.73 -3.25 3.90
C ARG A 298 -18.48 -4.76 3.95
N PRO A 299 -17.45 -5.28 3.24
CA PRO A 299 -17.07 -6.68 3.36
C PRO A 299 -16.76 -7.05 4.81
N ILE A 300 -17.25 -8.19 5.26
CA ILE A 300 -16.91 -8.77 6.55
C ILE A 300 -15.82 -9.80 6.31
N ILE A 301 -14.69 -9.65 7.00
CA ILE A 301 -13.52 -10.50 6.86
C ILE A 301 -13.20 -11.11 8.21
N LYS A 302 -13.15 -12.44 8.26
CA LYS A 302 -12.71 -13.20 9.44
C LYS A 302 -11.43 -13.95 9.10
N HIS A 303 -10.48 -13.99 10.03
CA HIS A 303 -9.18 -14.61 9.89
C HIS A 303 -9.00 -15.69 10.96
N TYR A 304 -8.84 -16.92 10.54
CA TYR A 304 -8.61 -18.11 11.37
C TYR A 304 -7.15 -18.52 11.17
N LYS A 305 -6.38 -18.47 12.24
CA LYS A 305 -4.95 -18.71 12.21
C LYS A 305 -4.61 -20.11 12.73
N GLY A 306 -3.55 -20.70 12.14
CA GLY A 306 -2.98 -21.95 12.62
C GLY A 306 -3.99 -23.09 12.52
N ILE A 307 -4.49 -23.33 11.32
CA ILE A 307 -5.33 -24.51 11.07
C ILE A 307 -4.43 -25.72 11.13
N ASP A 308 -4.75 -26.65 12.03
CA ASP A 308 -4.01 -27.90 12.16
C ASP A 308 -4.08 -28.67 10.85
N ILE A 309 -2.92 -28.95 10.34
CA ILE A 309 -2.70 -29.81 9.20
C ILE A 309 -2.53 -31.18 9.84
N CYS A 310 -3.57 -32.03 9.77
CA CYS A 310 -3.55 -33.41 10.34
C CYS A 310 -2.78 -34.37 9.45
#